data_abc6f8a5eb80776520b1f631e99cfb3e
#
_entry.id   abc6f8a5eb80776520b1f631e99cfb3e
#
_cell.length_a   1.000
_cell.length_b   1.000
_cell.length_c   1.000
_cell.angle_alpha   90.00
_cell.angle_beta   90.00
_cell.angle_gamma   90.00
#
_symmetry.space_group_name_H-M   'P 1'
#
loop_
_entity.id
_entity.type
_entity.pdbx_description
1 polymer ?
#
loop_
_entity_poly.entity_id
_entity_poly.type
_entity_poly.pdbx_seq_one_letter_code
_entity_poly.pdbx_strand_id
1 'polypeptide(L)'
;MYENYPFWFTFFTKLGYKVVLSPQSTRKIYELGIESIPSESECYPAKLAHGHISWLIKKGVKFIFYPCVPYEHKEIDGTNNHYNCPIVTSYAENIKNNVEELKTENIDFRNPFISFENEAILAKRLHEEFPDIPSGEIKAAVLDAWKELMQSREDMHKKGEEVIKYLKDTGKRGIVLAGRPYHIDPEINHGIPELINSYDIAVLTEDSVSHLGNVERPLIVMDQWMYHSRLYAAASFVKTQDNLDLIQLNSFGCGLDAVTTDAVNDILTKSGKIYTVLKIDEVNNLGAARIRIRSLIAALKVRDKKNYKRTLVSSAYNRVEFTPEMLSLIHISEP
;
A
#
# COMPACT_ATOMS: atom_id res chain seq x y z
N MET A 1 2.97 2.88 8.68
CA MET A 1 4.30 2.70 9.34
C MET A 1 5.27 1.83 8.54
N TYR A 2 4.83 0.85 7.75
CA TYR A 2 5.73 -0.05 6.99
C TYR A 2 6.78 0.69 6.16
N GLU A 3 6.36 1.57 5.25
CA GLU A 3 7.30 2.29 4.38
C GLU A 3 7.96 3.48 5.05
N ASN A 4 7.31 4.13 6.00
CA ASN A 4 7.86 5.28 6.70
C ASN A 4 8.73 4.88 7.91
N TYR A 5 8.95 3.56 8.12
CA TYR A 5 9.79 3.06 9.20
C TYR A 5 11.23 3.61 9.17
N PRO A 6 11.93 3.66 8.02
CA PRO A 6 13.29 4.19 7.97
C PRO A 6 13.36 5.64 8.47
N PHE A 7 12.35 6.46 8.14
CA PHE A 7 12.24 7.82 8.64
C PHE A 7 12.12 7.85 10.17
N TRP A 8 11.14 7.12 10.73
CA TRP A 8 10.84 7.19 12.16
C TRP A 8 11.97 6.63 13.01
N PHE A 9 12.58 5.53 12.57
CA PHE A 9 13.72 4.94 13.26
C PHE A 9 14.89 5.93 13.33
N THR A 10 15.25 6.54 12.21
CA THR A 10 16.35 7.50 12.13
C THR A 10 16.04 8.76 12.93
N PHE A 11 14.84 9.32 12.80
CA PHE A 11 14.41 10.51 13.52
C PHE A 11 14.55 10.34 15.04
N PHE A 12 13.93 9.30 15.59
CA PHE A 12 13.98 9.08 17.04
C PHE A 12 15.37 8.70 17.55
N THR A 13 16.12 7.92 16.79
CA THR A 13 17.48 7.54 17.17
C THR A 13 18.42 8.77 17.20
N LYS A 14 18.29 9.69 16.24
CA LYS A 14 19.03 10.94 16.21
C LYS A 14 18.73 11.86 17.38
N LEU A 15 17.51 11.83 17.89
CA LEU A 15 17.11 12.56 19.09
C LEU A 15 17.47 11.84 20.40
N GLY A 16 18.19 10.71 20.33
CA GLY A 16 18.66 9.97 21.50
C GLY A 16 17.63 8.99 22.09
N TYR A 17 16.51 8.75 21.43
CA TYR A 17 15.53 7.75 21.89
C TYR A 17 16.01 6.34 21.58
N LYS A 18 15.73 5.42 22.49
CA LYS A 18 15.84 3.98 22.22
C LYS A 18 14.54 3.49 21.55
N VAL A 19 14.61 3.19 20.27
CA VAL A 19 13.47 2.70 19.50
C VAL A 19 13.21 1.23 19.80
N VAL A 20 11.96 0.91 20.14
CA VAL A 20 11.47 -0.47 20.35
C VAL A 20 10.43 -0.75 19.29
N LEU A 21 10.64 -1.82 18.52
CA LEU A 21 9.67 -2.30 17.53
C LEU A 21 8.88 -3.49 18.07
N SER A 22 7.62 -3.57 17.71
CA SER A 22 6.86 -4.80 17.85
C SER A 22 7.41 -5.87 16.89
N PRO A 23 7.26 -7.17 17.18
CA PRO A 23 7.75 -8.23 16.32
C PRO A 23 6.96 -8.28 15.01
N GLN A 24 7.42 -9.13 14.09
CA GLN A 24 6.66 -9.47 12.89
C GLN A 24 5.24 -9.92 13.25
N SER A 25 4.27 -9.54 12.43
CA SER A 25 2.87 -9.92 12.62
C SER A 25 2.69 -11.43 12.60
N THR A 26 1.82 -11.91 13.48
CA THR A 26 1.42 -13.30 13.59
C THR A 26 -0.02 -13.36 14.10
N ARG A 27 -0.69 -14.50 13.97
CA ARG A 27 -2.00 -14.73 14.58
C ARG A 27 -2.02 -14.42 16.08
N LYS A 28 -0.93 -14.71 16.80
CA LYS A 28 -0.80 -14.39 18.23
C LYS A 28 -0.78 -12.89 18.51
N ILE A 29 -0.16 -12.09 17.63
CA ILE A 29 -0.20 -10.62 17.73
C ILE A 29 -1.63 -10.13 17.53
N TYR A 30 -2.33 -10.61 16.51
CA TYR A 30 -3.74 -10.28 16.29
C TYR A 30 -4.60 -10.57 17.53
N GLU A 31 -4.44 -11.76 18.12
CA GLU A 31 -5.19 -12.19 19.31
C GLU A 31 -4.97 -11.30 20.53
N LEU A 32 -3.81 -10.64 20.64
CA LEU A 32 -3.55 -9.71 21.74
C LEU A 32 -4.42 -8.45 21.69
N GLY A 33 -4.90 -8.07 20.52
CA GLY A 33 -5.66 -6.84 20.29
C GLY A 33 -7.16 -7.05 20.10
N ILE A 34 -7.65 -8.29 20.03
CA ILE A 34 -9.04 -8.61 19.64
C ILE A 34 -10.07 -7.83 20.46
N GLU A 35 -9.91 -7.73 21.76
CA GLU A 35 -10.88 -7.10 22.65
C GLU A 35 -11.01 -5.58 22.43
N SER A 36 -10.00 -4.95 21.84
CA SER A 36 -10.00 -3.51 21.55
C SER A 36 -10.43 -3.17 20.13
N ILE A 37 -10.70 -4.16 19.26
CA ILE A 37 -11.16 -3.93 17.90
C ILE A 37 -12.63 -3.51 17.92
N PRO A 38 -12.97 -2.28 17.47
CA PRO A 38 -14.34 -1.77 17.62
C PRO A 38 -15.33 -2.33 16.62
N SER A 39 -14.85 -2.87 15.49
CA SER A 39 -15.70 -3.39 14.41
C SER A 39 -15.05 -4.54 13.65
N GLU A 40 -15.84 -5.58 13.38
CA GLU A 40 -15.42 -6.67 12.51
C GLU A 40 -15.21 -6.23 11.05
N SER A 41 -15.83 -5.13 10.63
CA SER A 41 -15.70 -4.60 9.28
C SER A 41 -14.38 -3.86 9.02
N GLU A 42 -13.55 -3.64 10.04
CA GLU A 42 -12.22 -3.10 9.85
C GLU A 42 -11.33 -4.05 9.03
N CYS A 43 -10.47 -3.47 8.19
CA CYS A 43 -9.52 -4.26 7.43
C CYS A 43 -8.52 -4.96 8.35
N TYR A 44 -8.05 -6.14 7.96
CA TYR A 44 -7.14 -6.95 8.79
C TYR A 44 -5.89 -6.20 9.27
N PRO A 45 -5.22 -5.35 8.46
CA PRO A 45 -4.11 -4.52 8.95
C PRO A 45 -4.49 -3.58 10.10
N ALA A 46 -5.71 -3.03 10.11
CA ALA A 46 -6.20 -2.21 11.23
C ALA A 46 -6.30 -3.05 12.51
N LYS A 47 -6.90 -4.23 12.40
CA LYS A 47 -7.03 -5.18 13.52
C LYS A 47 -5.67 -5.60 14.07
N LEU A 48 -4.68 -5.87 13.21
CA LEU A 48 -3.32 -6.20 13.63
C LEU A 48 -2.64 -5.04 14.38
N ALA A 49 -2.91 -3.79 13.99
CA ALA A 49 -2.33 -2.64 14.67
C ALA A 49 -2.68 -2.59 16.16
N HIS A 50 -3.91 -2.96 16.55
CA HIS A 50 -4.31 -3.11 17.95
C HIS A 50 -3.43 -4.11 18.68
N GLY A 51 -3.19 -5.27 18.11
CA GLY A 51 -2.33 -6.31 18.70
C GLY A 51 -0.88 -5.86 18.88
N HIS A 52 -0.33 -5.12 17.93
CA HIS A 52 1.02 -4.56 18.03
C HIS A 52 1.13 -3.54 19.17
N ILE A 53 0.13 -2.68 19.35
CA ILE A 53 0.10 -1.72 20.47
C ILE A 53 -0.01 -2.47 21.81
N SER A 54 -0.93 -3.43 21.93
CA SER A 54 -1.05 -4.25 23.14
C SER A 54 0.25 -4.99 23.46
N TRP A 55 0.99 -5.45 22.44
CA TRP A 55 2.29 -6.08 22.65
C TRP A 55 3.32 -5.11 23.22
N LEU A 56 3.41 -3.87 22.69
CA LEU A 56 4.32 -2.84 23.19
C LEU A 56 4.01 -2.49 24.65
N ILE A 57 2.74 -2.34 25.00
CA ILE A 57 2.30 -2.09 26.38
C ILE A 57 2.75 -3.24 27.31
N LYS A 58 2.49 -4.50 26.94
CA LYS A 58 2.94 -5.69 27.69
C LYS A 58 4.45 -5.80 27.85
N LYS A 59 5.22 -5.16 26.94
CA LYS A 59 6.69 -5.03 27.07
C LYS A 59 7.13 -3.89 27.97
N GLY A 60 6.20 -3.15 28.54
CA GLY A 60 6.49 -2.04 29.45
C GLY A 60 6.91 -0.74 28.75
N VAL A 61 6.62 -0.61 27.45
CA VAL A 61 6.86 0.65 26.72
C VAL A 61 5.91 1.71 27.25
N LYS A 62 6.45 2.88 27.68
CA LYS A 62 5.65 3.96 28.28
C LYS A 62 5.47 5.17 27.35
N PHE A 63 6.18 5.22 26.23
CA PHE A 63 6.02 6.23 25.20
C PHE A 63 5.78 5.55 23.86
N ILE A 64 4.66 5.83 23.21
CA ILE A 64 4.28 5.28 21.91
C ILE A 64 3.95 6.46 20.98
N PHE A 65 4.66 6.56 19.86
CA PHE A 65 4.39 7.55 18.82
C PHE A 65 3.76 6.86 17.61
N TYR A 66 2.52 7.17 17.32
CA TYR A 66 1.77 6.60 16.20
C TYR A 66 1.00 7.70 15.46
N PRO A 67 1.62 8.41 14.50
CA PRO A 67 1.00 9.56 13.86
C PRO A 67 -0.14 9.17 12.92
N CYS A 68 -1.08 10.08 12.77
CA CYS A 68 -2.08 10.09 11.70
C CYS A 68 -1.49 10.80 10.48
N VAL A 69 -1.34 10.12 9.37
CA VAL A 69 -0.70 10.65 8.15
C VAL A 69 -1.74 10.75 7.04
N PRO A 70 -2.39 11.90 6.83
CA PRO A 70 -3.37 12.08 5.74
C PRO A 70 -2.72 12.24 4.36
N TYR A 71 -1.51 12.80 4.28
CA TYR A 71 -0.77 13.02 3.03
C TYR A 71 0.57 12.33 3.08
N GLU A 72 0.80 11.47 2.11
CA GLU A 72 2.10 10.85 1.87
C GLU A 72 2.98 11.71 0.94
N HIS A 73 4.25 11.39 0.82
CA HIS A 73 5.11 12.01 -0.18
C HIS A 73 4.63 11.66 -1.60
N LYS A 74 4.51 12.67 -2.45
CA LYS A 74 4.06 12.49 -3.83
C LYS A 74 5.17 11.81 -4.67
N GLU A 75 4.93 10.59 -5.12
CA GLU A 75 5.89 9.80 -5.90
C GLU A 75 5.58 9.80 -7.41
N ILE A 76 4.31 9.91 -7.77
CA ILE A 76 3.86 9.78 -9.15
C ILE A 76 3.40 11.14 -9.67
N ASP A 77 3.98 11.57 -10.77
CA ASP A 77 3.61 12.82 -11.43
C ASP A 77 2.24 12.75 -12.11
N GLY A 78 1.60 13.90 -12.24
CA GLY A 78 0.30 14.02 -12.88
C GLY A 78 -0.89 13.50 -12.06
N THR A 79 -0.69 13.08 -10.80
CA THR A 79 -1.77 12.71 -9.88
C THR A 79 -2.52 13.96 -9.41
N ASN A 80 -3.82 13.81 -9.14
CA ASN A 80 -4.65 14.88 -8.61
C ASN A 80 -4.34 15.18 -7.14
N ASN A 81 -3.97 14.14 -6.38
CA ASN A 81 -3.59 14.25 -4.99
C ASN A 81 -2.73 13.04 -4.56
N HIS A 82 -2.31 13.01 -3.30
CA HIS A 82 -1.48 11.96 -2.69
C HIS A 82 -1.95 11.59 -1.29
N TYR A 83 -3.27 11.49 -1.13
CA TYR A 83 -3.88 11.06 0.13
C TYR A 83 -3.50 9.65 0.53
N ASN A 84 -3.42 9.43 1.83
CA ASN A 84 -3.44 8.10 2.40
C ASN A 84 -4.89 7.57 2.48
N CYS A 85 -5.04 6.26 2.68
CA CYS A 85 -6.34 5.67 2.97
C CYS A 85 -6.93 6.28 4.25
N PRO A 86 -8.19 6.73 4.27
CA PRO A 86 -8.82 7.33 5.46
C PRO A 86 -8.77 6.41 6.69
N ILE A 87 -8.96 5.09 6.49
CA ILE A 87 -8.88 4.10 7.58
C ILE A 87 -7.46 4.02 8.14
N VAL A 88 -6.43 3.98 7.26
CA VAL A 88 -5.02 3.97 7.70
C VAL A 88 -4.67 5.25 8.46
N THR A 89 -5.15 6.41 7.99
CA THR A 89 -4.97 7.69 8.68
C THR A 89 -5.58 7.68 10.08
N SER A 90 -6.73 7.00 10.26
CA SER A 90 -7.46 6.97 11.53
C SER A 90 -7.03 5.85 12.48
N TYR A 91 -6.12 4.93 12.11
CA TYR A 91 -5.71 3.82 12.97
C TYR A 91 -5.31 4.28 14.38
N ALA A 92 -4.49 5.33 14.47
CA ALA A 92 -3.97 5.81 15.74
C ALA A 92 -5.09 6.40 16.61
N GLU A 93 -6.05 7.12 16.04
CA GLU A 93 -7.23 7.63 16.75
C GLU A 93 -8.13 6.50 17.23
N ASN A 94 -8.34 5.49 16.38
CA ASN A 94 -9.14 4.33 16.73
C ASN A 94 -8.50 3.57 17.93
N ILE A 95 -7.22 3.29 17.86
CA ILE A 95 -6.45 2.64 18.92
C ILE A 95 -6.53 3.45 20.22
N LYS A 96 -6.29 4.76 20.17
CA LYS A 96 -6.33 5.65 21.35
C LYS A 96 -7.65 5.59 22.09
N ASN A 97 -8.75 5.43 21.35
CA ASN A 97 -10.09 5.44 21.93
C ASN A 97 -10.56 4.06 22.41
N ASN A 98 -9.97 2.96 21.91
CA ASN A 98 -10.45 1.61 22.17
C ASN A 98 -9.48 0.71 22.98
N VAL A 99 -8.21 1.09 23.09
CA VAL A 99 -7.23 0.37 23.94
C VAL A 99 -7.21 0.99 25.33
N GLU A 100 -7.92 0.39 26.27
CA GLU A 100 -8.06 0.91 27.64
C GLU A 100 -6.74 1.00 28.40
N GLU A 101 -5.82 0.08 28.14
CA GLU A 101 -4.50 0.02 28.78
C GLU A 101 -3.66 1.29 28.54
N LEU A 102 -3.91 2.01 27.45
CA LEU A 102 -3.22 3.29 27.22
C LEU A 102 -3.50 4.29 28.35
N LYS A 103 -4.72 4.26 28.92
CA LYS A 103 -5.14 5.13 30.04
C LYS A 103 -4.78 4.50 31.38
N THR A 104 -5.12 3.22 31.60
CA THR A 104 -4.96 2.55 32.88
C THR A 104 -3.50 2.36 33.28
N GLU A 105 -2.61 2.18 32.29
CA GLU A 105 -1.17 2.07 32.53
C GLU A 105 -0.39 3.38 32.35
N ASN A 106 -1.11 4.49 32.13
CA ASN A 106 -0.54 5.83 31.95
C ASN A 106 0.55 5.88 30.86
N ILE A 107 0.21 5.41 29.65
CA ILE A 107 1.07 5.43 28.48
C ILE A 107 1.01 6.81 27.81
N ASP A 108 2.16 7.43 27.56
CA ASP A 108 2.24 8.63 26.69
C ASP A 108 2.05 8.19 25.24
N PHE A 109 0.80 8.18 24.78
CA PHE A 109 0.43 7.83 23.41
C PHE A 109 0.20 9.08 22.58
N ARG A 110 1.15 9.38 21.68
CA ARG A 110 1.09 10.54 20.80
C ARG A 110 0.70 10.14 19.39
N ASN A 111 -0.39 10.74 18.90
CA ASN A 111 -0.97 10.46 17.59
C ASN A 111 -1.25 11.74 16.79
N PRO A 112 -0.25 12.62 16.61
CA PRO A 112 -0.45 13.88 15.90
C PRO A 112 -0.82 13.65 14.43
N PHE A 113 -1.63 14.57 13.87
CA PHE A 113 -1.81 14.68 12.43
C PHE A 113 -0.59 15.36 11.83
N ILE A 114 0.08 14.65 10.92
CA ILE A 114 1.29 15.12 10.23
C ILE A 114 1.22 14.77 8.75
N SER A 115 1.95 15.52 7.93
CA SER A 115 2.02 15.32 6.49
C SER A 115 3.44 15.05 6.03
N PHE A 116 3.62 14.12 5.11
CA PHE A 116 4.88 13.83 4.45
C PHE A 116 5.05 14.59 3.13
N GLU A 117 4.43 15.77 2.98
CA GLU A 117 4.55 16.56 1.76
C GLU A 117 5.98 17.06 1.52
N ASN A 118 6.60 17.62 2.56
CA ASN A 118 8.01 18.04 2.52
C ASN A 118 8.61 18.13 3.94
N GLU A 119 9.95 18.18 3.98
CA GLU A 119 10.74 18.16 5.22
C GLU A 119 10.49 19.37 6.11
N ALA A 120 10.28 20.56 5.51
CA ALA A 120 10.14 21.79 6.27
C ALA A 120 8.82 21.85 7.03
N ILE A 121 7.73 21.44 6.39
CA ILE A 121 6.40 21.33 7.02
C ILE A 121 6.44 20.29 8.13
N LEU A 122 7.05 19.12 7.84
CA LEU A 122 7.18 18.02 8.79
C LEU A 122 8.03 18.42 10.01
N ALA A 123 9.17 19.10 9.80
CA ALA A 123 10.02 19.55 10.90
C ALA A 123 9.31 20.56 11.81
N LYS A 124 8.55 21.52 11.23
CA LYS A 124 7.75 22.46 12.00
C LYS A 124 6.73 21.75 12.87
N ARG A 125 5.95 20.82 12.26
CA ARG A 125 4.90 20.08 12.96
C ARG A 125 5.46 19.18 14.07
N LEU A 126 6.60 18.52 13.83
CA LEU A 126 7.28 17.70 14.83
C LEU A 126 7.87 18.54 15.98
N HIS A 127 8.34 19.77 15.72
CA HIS A 127 8.76 20.66 16.81
C HIS A 127 7.58 21.08 17.71
N GLU A 128 6.37 21.24 17.16
CA GLU A 128 5.17 21.48 17.95
C GLU A 128 4.82 20.30 18.89
N GLU A 129 5.12 19.07 18.46
CA GLU A 129 4.92 17.85 19.28
C GLU A 129 6.04 17.61 20.31
N PHE A 130 7.25 18.12 20.07
CA PHE A 130 8.42 18.00 20.94
C PHE A 130 9.00 19.38 21.28
N PRO A 131 8.22 20.25 22.00
CA PRO A 131 8.63 21.63 22.26
C PRO A 131 9.88 21.76 23.14
N ASP A 132 10.19 20.74 23.94
CA ASP A 132 11.36 20.71 24.82
C ASP A 132 12.67 20.44 24.05
N ILE A 133 12.60 20.03 22.79
CA ILE A 133 13.78 19.77 21.94
C ILE A 133 14.00 21.01 21.05
N PRO A 134 15.23 21.55 21.00
CA PRO A 134 15.54 22.69 20.16
C PRO A 134 15.14 22.50 18.70
N SER A 135 14.51 23.50 18.09
CA SER A 135 14.00 23.41 16.71
C SER A 135 15.09 23.04 15.68
N GLY A 136 16.33 23.46 15.94
CA GLY A 136 17.49 23.10 15.11
C GLY A 136 17.82 21.62 15.15
N GLU A 137 17.67 20.96 16.31
CA GLU A 137 17.89 19.53 16.48
C GLU A 137 16.77 18.72 15.79
N ILE A 138 15.50 19.13 15.97
CA ILE A 138 14.38 18.54 15.25
C ILE A 138 14.57 18.62 13.74
N LYS A 139 14.94 19.81 13.24
CA LYS A 139 15.19 20.01 11.81
C LYS A 139 16.32 19.11 11.28
N ALA A 140 17.42 19.03 12.01
CA ALA A 140 18.55 18.16 11.64
C ALA A 140 18.12 16.67 11.62
N ALA A 141 17.40 16.22 12.64
CA ALA A 141 16.89 14.85 12.72
C ALA A 141 15.91 14.53 11.58
N VAL A 142 15.02 15.47 11.22
CA VAL A 142 14.09 15.32 10.09
C VAL A 142 14.84 15.21 8.76
N LEU A 143 15.85 16.05 8.51
CA LEU A 143 16.64 16.00 7.28
C LEU A 143 17.39 14.67 7.13
N ASP A 144 18.03 14.19 8.20
CA ASP A 144 18.70 12.89 8.19
C ASP A 144 17.70 11.74 7.97
N ALA A 145 16.54 11.78 8.64
CA ALA A 145 15.49 10.78 8.51
C ALA A 145 14.85 10.77 7.12
N TRP A 146 14.68 11.96 6.53
CA TRP A 146 14.18 12.09 5.17
C TRP A 146 15.14 11.50 4.14
N LYS A 147 16.42 11.80 4.30
CA LYS A 147 17.46 11.22 3.45
C LYS A 147 17.47 9.70 3.51
N GLU A 148 17.33 9.12 4.70
CA GLU A 148 17.26 7.67 4.89
C GLU A 148 16.02 7.07 4.22
N LEU A 149 14.86 7.72 4.36
CA LEU A 149 13.63 7.30 3.69
C LEU A 149 13.78 7.29 2.16
N MET A 150 14.34 8.36 1.59
CA MET A 150 14.57 8.45 0.14
C MET A 150 15.60 7.42 -0.33
N GLN A 151 16.67 7.18 0.45
CA GLN A 151 17.65 6.15 0.14
C GLN A 151 17.04 4.75 0.12
N SER A 152 16.21 4.44 1.11
CA SER A 152 15.51 3.15 1.19
C SER A 152 14.61 2.91 -0.03
N ARG A 153 13.91 3.96 -0.51
CA ARG A 153 13.10 3.89 -1.73
C ARG A 153 13.97 3.66 -2.98
N GLU A 154 15.05 4.40 -3.10
CA GLU A 154 16.00 4.24 -4.21
C GLU A 154 16.61 2.84 -4.25
N ASP A 155 16.93 2.26 -3.09
CA ASP A 155 17.46 0.90 -3.00
C ASP A 155 16.41 -0.14 -3.44
N MET A 156 15.12 0.09 -3.12
CA MET A 156 14.02 -0.75 -3.60
C MET A 156 13.87 -0.65 -5.12
N HIS A 157 13.92 0.55 -5.70
CA HIS A 157 13.88 0.75 -7.14
C HIS A 157 15.03 0.04 -7.86
N LYS A 158 16.27 0.22 -7.39
CA LYS A 158 17.45 -0.48 -7.93
C LYS A 158 17.29 -1.99 -7.87
N LYS A 159 16.76 -2.50 -6.77
CA LYS A 159 16.52 -3.94 -6.64
C LYS A 159 15.48 -4.44 -7.62
N GLY A 160 14.42 -3.69 -7.85
CA GLY A 160 13.43 -3.98 -8.89
C GLY A 160 14.06 -4.04 -10.28
N GLU A 161 14.87 -3.05 -10.63
CA GLU A 161 15.58 -2.99 -11.91
C GLU A 161 16.56 -4.16 -12.12
N GLU A 162 17.31 -4.53 -11.06
CA GLU A 162 18.18 -5.72 -11.08
C GLU A 162 17.40 -7.00 -11.40
N VAL A 163 16.23 -7.19 -10.75
CA VAL A 163 15.37 -8.35 -10.99
C VAL A 163 14.79 -8.32 -12.41
N ILE A 164 14.35 -7.17 -12.91
CA ILE A 164 13.86 -7.02 -14.29
C ILE A 164 14.95 -7.41 -15.30
N LYS A 165 16.18 -6.95 -15.07
CA LYS A 165 17.33 -7.31 -15.90
C LYS A 165 17.58 -8.82 -15.85
N TYR A 166 17.61 -9.41 -14.66
CA TYR A 166 17.76 -10.85 -14.48
C TYR A 166 16.69 -11.65 -15.26
N LEU A 167 15.43 -11.21 -15.22
CA LEU A 167 14.34 -11.86 -15.94
C LEU A 167 14.52 -11.77 -17.47
N LYS A 168 15.02 -10.65 -17.97
CA LYS A 168 15.34 -10.48 -19.40
C LYS A 168 16.50 -11.37 -19.83
N ASP A 169 17.57 -11.41 -19.04
CA ASP A 169 18.79 -12.15 -19.35
C ASP A 169 18.57 -13.68 -19.31
N THR A 170 17.69 -14.14 -18.43
CA THR A 170 17.40 -15.58 -18.22
C THR A 170 16.17 -16.08 -18.95
N GLY A 171 15.37 -15.20 -19.54
CA GLY A 171 14.07 -15.56 -20.12
C GLY A 171 13.03 -16.06 -19.10
N LYS A 172 13.29 -15.88 -17.80
CA LYS A 172 12.35 -16.25 -16.74
C LYS A 172 11.18 -15.27 -16.68
N ARG A 173 10.11 -15.71 -16.04
CA ARG A 173 8.89 -14.91 -15.80
C ARG A 173 8.89 -14.34 -14.40
N GLY A 174 8.34 -13.13 -14.27
CA GLY A 174 8.06 -12.48 -13.00
C GLY A 174 6.59 -12.12 -12.82
N ILE A 175 6.19 -11.98 -11.59
CA ILE A 175 4.89 -11.43 -11.19
C ILE A 175 5.12 -10.23 -10.29
N VAL A 176 4.51 -9.11 -10.65
CA VAL A 176 4.37 -7.98 -9.74
C VAL A 176 3.17 -8.29 -8.83
N LEU A 177 3.46 -8.60 -7.56
CA LEU A 177 2.46 -8.81 -6.53
C LEU A 177 2.12 -7.44 -5.93
N ALA A 178 1.11 -6.83 -6.50
CA ALA A 178 0.73 -5.46 -6.23
C ALA A 178 -0.28 -5.37 -5.08
N GLY A 179 -0.17 -4.33 -4.25
CA GLY A 179 -1.07 -4.15 -3.12
C GLY A 179 -0.86 -2.83 -2.41
N ARG A 180 -0.92 -2.89 -1.09
CA ARG A 180 -0.62 -1.79 -0.17
C ARG A 180 0.67 -2.10 0.55
N PRO A 181 1.32 -1.12 1.18
CA PRO A 181 2.56 -1.36 1.94
C PRO A 181 2.47 -2.53 2.93
N TYR A 182 1.34 -2.71 3.58
CA TYR A 182 1.14 -3.80 4.56
C TYR A 182 1.00 -5.19 3.91
N HIS A 183 0.80 -5.30 2.60
CA HIS A 183 0.72 -6.60 1.93
C HIS A 183 2.05 -7.35 1.83
N ILE A 184 3.17 -6.69 2.17
CA ILE A 184 4.45 -7.39 2.34
C ILE A 184 4.54 -8.18 3.65
N ASP A 185 3.65 -7.91 4.62
CA ASP A 185 3.61 -8.62 5.88
C ASP A 185 3.15 -10.07 5.68
N PRO A 186 3.92 -11.07 6.17
CA PRO A 186 3.60 -12.48 5.95
C PRO A 186 2.28 -12.96 6.57
N GLU A 187 1.83 -12.34 7.67
CA GLU A 187 0.53 -12.65 8.26
C GLU A 187 -0.60 -12.16 7.37
N ILE A 188 -0.41 -11.02 6.68
CA ILE A 188 -1.43 -10.44 5.81
C ILE A 188 -1.45 -11.14 4.44
N ASN A 189 -0.28 -11.44 3.87
CA ASN A 189 -0.20 -12.08 2.55
C ASN A 189 -0.30 -13.61 2.58
N HIS A 190 -0.31 -14.20 3.78
CA HIS A 190 -0.51 -15.64 4.00
C HIS A 190 0.48 -16.56 3.27
N GLY A 191 1.69 -16.09 2.91
CA GLY A 191 2.68 -16.86 2.16
C GLY A 191 2.40 -16.95 0.66
N ILE A 192 1.63 -16.02 0.10
CA ILE A 192 1.40 -15.93 -1.36
C ILE A 192 2.69 -15.70 -2.15
N PRO A 193 3.65 -14.84 -1.73
CA PRO A 193 4.94 -14.69 -2.40
C PRO A 193 5.70 -16.00 -2.53
N GLU A 194 5.79 -16.77 -1.45
CA GLU A 194 6.45 -18.09 -1.40
C GLU A 194 5.75 -19.10 -2.31
N LEU A 195 4.41 -19.06 -2.34
CA LEU A 195 3.63 -19.90 -3.23
C LEU A 195 3.92 -19.59 -4.70
N ILE A 196 4.04 -18.32 -5.08
CA ILE A 196 4.39 -17.91 -6.45
C ILE A 196 5.82 -18.35 -6.77
N ASN A 197 6.77 -18.12 -5.87
CA ASN A 197 8.16 -18.55 -6.04
C ASN A 197 8.29 -20.07 -6.21
N SER A 198 7.41 -20.87 -5.57
CA SER A 198 7.41 -22.32 -5.73
C SER A 198 7.12 -22.82 -7.16
N TYR A 199 6.65 -21.95 -8.03
CA TYR A 199 6.45 -22.21 -9.47
C TYR A 199 7.60 -21.70 -10.35
N ASP A 200 8.76 -21.38 -9.77
CA ASP A 200 9.93 -20.78 -10.45
C ASP A 200 9.60 -19.43 -11.13
N ILE A 201 8.77 -18.63 -10.48
CA ILE A 201 8.38 -17.30 -10.91
C ILE A 201 8.91 -16.30 -9.89
N ALA A 202 9.64 -15.27 -10.34
CA ALA A 202 10.13 -14.21 -9.47
C ALA A 202 8.96 -13.31 -9.02
N VAL A 203 9.04 -12.82 -7.79
CA VAL A 203 8.05 -11.89 -7.23
C VAL A 203 8.70 -10.53 -7.03
N LEU A 204 8.04 -9.50 -7.54
CA LEU A 204 8.35 -8.08 -7.31
C LEU A 204 7.16 -7.42 -6.63
N THR A 205 7.39 -6.33 -5.93
CA THR A 205 6.34 -5.48 -5.38
C THR A 205 6.05 -4.29 -6.29
N GLU A 206 4.89 -3.64 -6.15
CA GLU A 206 4.52 -2.49 -6.98
C GLU A 206 5.48 -1.30 -6.81
N ASP A 207 5.99 -1.06 -5.59
CA ASP A 207 6.93 0.01 -5.28
C ASP A 207 8.30 -0.19 -5.95
N SER A 208 8.71 -1.44 -6.17
CA SER A 208 9.97 -1.75 -6.83
C SER A 208 9.98 -1.45 -8.34
N VAL A 209 8.82 -1.23 -8.97
CA VAL A 209 8.69 -1.05 -10.43
C VAL A 209 7.85 0.16 -10.85
N SER A 210 7.12 0.79 -9.94
CA SER A 210 6.19 1.87 -10.26
C SER A 210 6.85 3.08 -10.90
N HIS A 211 8.08 3.42 -10.51
CA HIS A 211 8.89 4.51 -11.07
C HIS A 211 9.18 4.34 -12.57
N LEU A 212 9.08 3.13 -13.10
CA LEU A 212 9.26 2.80 -14.52
C LEU A 212 7.96 2.93 -15.34
N GLY A 213 6.83 3.14 -14.67
CA GLY A 213 5.52 3.19 -15.29
C GLY A 213 5.08 4.60 -15.68
N ASN A 214 4.54 4.73 -16.89
CA ASN A 214 3.90 5.96 -17.35
C ASN A 214 2.38 5.75 -17.44
N VAL A 215 1.63 6.44 -16.59
CA VAL A 215 0.17 6.31 -16.50
C VAL A 215 -0.51 7.25 -17.49
N GLU A 216 -1.23 6.69 -18.45
CA GLU A 216 -2.07 7.46 -19.34
C GLU A 216 -3.30 8.00 -18.60
N ARG A 217 -3.53 9.30 -18.66
CA ARG A 217 -4.66 9.97 -17.99
C ARG A 217 -5.58 10.63 -19.03
N PRO A 218 -6.88 10.82 -18.76
CA PRO A 218 -7.55 10.57 -17.49
C PRO A 218 -7.82 9.08 -17.21
N LEU A 219 -7.79 8.71 -15.94
CA LEU A 219 -8.27 7.41 -15.47
C LEU A 219 -9.81 7.42 -15.35
N ILE A 220 -10.41 6.23 -15.14
CA ILE A 220 -11.86 6.08 -14.91
C ILE A 220 -12.29 6.87 -13.68
N VAL A 221 -11.42 6.90 -12.64
CA VAL A 221 -11.64 7.63 -11.39
C VAL A 221 -10.53 8.66 -11.16
N MET A 222 -10.79 9.64 -10.32
CA MET A 222 -9.79 10.64 -9.93
C MET A 222 -8.59 9.96 -9.24
N ASP A 223 -7.39 10.26 -9.72
CA ASP A 223 -6.13 9.72 -9.22
C ASP A 223 -5.64 10.53 -8.02
N GLN A 224 -6.12 10.19 -6.82
CA GLN A 224 -5.92 11.01 -5.63
C GLN A 224 -5.32 10.27 -4.42
N TRP A 225 -5.18 8.96 -4.46
CA TRP A 225 -4.60 8.18 -3.38
C TRP A 225 -3.23 7.66 -3.76
N MET A 226 -2.22 8.02 -2.97
CA MET A 226 -0.81 7.76 -3.26
C MET A 226 -0.53 6.30 -3.61
N TYR A 227 -0.96 5.36 -2.78
CA TYR A 227 -0.69 3.93 -3.01
C TYR A 227 -1.48 3.33 -4.18
N HIS A 228 -2.62 3.91 -4.55
CA HIS A 228 -3.35 3.50 -5.76
C HIS A 228 -2.69 4.05 -7.02
N SER A 229 -2.21 5.28 -6.98
CA SER A 229 -1.41 5.86 -8.07
C SER A 229 -0.18 4.99 -8.39
N ARG A 230 0.43 4.42 -7.34
CA ARG A 230 1.53 3.48 -7.47
C ARG A 230 1.09 2.17 -8.16
N LEU A 231 -0.09 1.63 -7.82
CA LEU A 231 -0.65 0.46 -8.51
C LEU A 231 -0.87 0.71 -10.00
N TYR A 232 -1.42 1.89 -10.36
CA TYR A 232 -1.62 2.26 -11.76
C TYR A 232 -0.30 2.39 -12.51
N ALA A 233 0.73 2.96 -11.88
CA ALA A 233 2.05 3.08 -12.46
C ALA A 233 2.71 1.70 -12.66
N ALA A 234 2.65 0.83 -11.67
CA ALA A 234 3.14 -0.55 -11.79
C ALA A 234 2.41 -1.33 -12.89
N ALA A 235 1.08 -1.22 -12.99
CA ALA A 235 0.30 -1.85 -14.06
C ALA A 235 0.69 -1.29 -15.44
N SER A 236 0.91 0.03 -15.53
CA SER A 236 1.35 0.70 -16.77
C SER A 236 2.75 0.26 -17.20
N PHE A 237 3.64 -0.06 -16.27
CA PHE A 237 4.92 -0.67 -16.58
C PHE A 237 4.75 -2.13 -17.03
N VAL A 238 4.02 -2.95 -16.27
CA VAL A 238 3.80 -4.37 -16.57
C VAL A 238 3.18 -4.57 -17.95
N LYS A 239 2.27 -3.68 -18.39
CA LYS A 239 1.67 -3.78 -19.73
C LYS A 239 2.70 -3.75 -20.87
N THR A 240 3.87 -3.16 -20.65
CA THR A 240 4.95 -3.03 -21.64
C THR A 240 5.95 -4.19 -21.64
N GLN A 241 5.87 -5.12 -20.66
CA GLN A 241 6.83 -6.19 -20.47
C GLN A 241 6.22 -7.55 -20.82
N ASP A 242 6.82 -8.30 -21.75
CA ASP A 242 6.29 -9.59 -22.18
C ASP A 242 6.38 -10.69 -21.09
N ASN A 243 7.41 -10.63 -20.27
CA ASN A 243 7.72 -11.63 -19.24
C ASN A 243 7.27 -11.25 -17.82
N LEU A 244 6.56 -10.14 -17.66
CA LEU A 244 5.94 -9.71 -16.39
C LEU A 244 4.42 -9.75 -16.49
N ASP A 245 3.79 -10.22 -15.43
CA ASP A 245 2.34 -10.16 -15.23
C ASP A 245 2.06 -9.58 -13.84
N LEU A 246 0.80 -9.18 -13.55
CA LEU A 246 0.44 -8.56 -12.28
C LEU A 246 -0.66 -9.36 -11.58
N ILE A 247 -0.45 -9.61 -10.29
CA ILE A 247 -1.46 -10.10 -9.36
C ILE A 247 -1.71 -9.01 -8.33
N GLN A 248 -2.95 -8.59 -8.14
CA GLN A 248 -3.31 -7.63 -7.11
C GLN A 248 -3.89 -8.32 -5.88
N LEU A 249 -3.35 -7.97 -4.71
CA LEU A 249 -3.91 -8.36 -3.41
C LEU A 249 -4.95 -7.35 -2.98
N ASN A 250 -6.13 -7.81 -2.62
CA ASN A 250 -7.24 -6.98 -2.15
C ASN A 250 -7.81 -7.53 -0.85
N SER A 251 -8.16 -6.65 0.07
CA SER A 251 -8.99 -7.00 1.21
C SER A 251 -10.48 -7.07 0.82
N PHE A 252 -11.24 -7.99 1.40
CA PHE A 252 -12.67 -8.17 1.08
C PHE A 252 -13.51 -6.92 1.33
N GLY A 253 -13.28 -6.23 2.44
CA GLY A 253 -14.05 -5.05 2.84
C GLY A 253 -13.48 -3.71 2.34
N CYS A 254 -12.45 -3.70 1.48
CA CYS A 254 -11.80 -2.46 1.06
C CYS A 254 -12.59 -1.73 -0.03
N GLY A 255 -13.30 -0.65 0.35
CA GLY A 255 -14.04 0.19 -0.60
C GLY A 255 -13.14 0.90 -1.62
N LEU A 256 -11.93 1.29 -1.24
CA LEU A 256 -10.98 1.90 -2.18
C LEU A 256 -10.53 0.90 -3.26
N ASP A 257 -10.29 -0.36 -2.88
CA ASP A 257 -9.93 -1.39 -3.85
C ASP A 257 -11.07 -1.71 -4.82
N ALA A 258 -12.33 -1.64 -4.36
CA ALA A 258 -13.48 -1.87 -5.22
C ALA A 258 -13.50 -0.91 -6.43
N VAL A 259 -13.02 0.33 -6.23
CA VAL A 259 -12.96 1.36 -7.29
C VAL A 259 -11.68 1.23 -8.12
N THR A 260 -10.55 0.94 -7.49
CA THR A 260 -9.22 0.98 -8.15
C THR A 260 -8.93 -0.27 -8.96
N THR A 261 -9.53 -1.42 -8.64
CA THR A 261 -9.39 -2.65 -9.43
C THR A 261 -9.84 -2.48 -10.86
N ASP A 262 -10.89 -1.70 -11.10
CA ASP A 262 -11.40 -1.46 -12.46
C ASP A 262 -10.39 -0.68 -13.31
N ALA A 263 -9.72 0.33 -12.72
CA ALA A 263 -8.69 1.09 -13.41
C ALA A 263 -7.46 0.23 -13.75
N VAL A 264 -6.98 -0.60 -12.80
CA VAL A 264 -5.87 -1.54 -13.04
C VAL A 264 -6.25 -2.57 -14.11
N ASN A 265 -7.47 -3.12 -14.04
CA ASN A 265 -7.98 -4.04 -15.04
C ASN A 265 -8.00 -3.41 -16.43
N ASP A 266 -8.47 -2.17 -16.55
CA ASP A 266 -8.53 -1.45 -17.83
C ASP A 266 -7.12 -1.24 -18.42
N ILE A 267 -6.15 -0.80 -17.59
CA ILE A 267 -4.75 -0.62 -18.01
C ILE A 267 -4.16 -1.92 -18.55
N LEU A 268 -4.37 -3.05 -17.87
CA LEU A 268 -3.76 -4.33 -18.22
C LEU A 268 -4.47 -5.00 -19.40
N THR A 269 -5.80 -5.05 -19.39
CA THR A 269 -6.57 -5.79 -20.40
C THR A 269 -6.54 -5.14 -21.76
N LYS A 270 -6.43 -3.81 -21.84
CA LYS A 270 -6.22 -3.07 -23.11
C LYS A 270 -4.94 -3.51 -23.84
N SER A 271 -3.92 -3.94 -23.10
CA SER A 271 -2.66 -4.46 -23.69
C SER A 271 -2.62 -5.98 -23.84
N GLY A 272 -3.72 -6.69 -23.59
CA GLY A 272 -3.80 -8.15 -23.69
C GLY A 272 -3.21 -8.89 -22.49
N LYS A 273 -2.88 -8.21 -21.41
CA LYS A 273 -2.46 -8.83 -20.14
C LYS A 273 -3.65 -9.47 -19.42
N ILE A 274 -3.35 -10.51 -18.65
CA ILE A 274 -4.37 -11.16 -17.82
C ILE A 274 -4.33 -10.52 -16.44
N TYR A 275 -5.42 -9.84 -16.06
CA TYR A 275 -5.54 -9.28 -14.73
C TYR A 275 -6.04 -10.34 -13.74
N THR A 276 -5.32 -10.48 -12.62
CA THR A 276 -5.66 -11.44 -11.58
C THR A 276 -5.74 -10.73 -10.23
N VAL A 277 -6.86 -10.90 -9.54
CA VAL A 277 -7.07 -10.39 -8.17
C VAL A 277 -7.14 -11.56 -7.22
N LEU A 278 -6.37 -11.49 -6.14
CA LEU A 278 -6.48 -12.39 -4.99
C LEU A 278 -7.09 -11.62 -3.84
N LYS A 279 -8.26 -12.03 -3.41
CA LYS A 279 -8.90 -11.48 -2.22
C LYS A 279 -8.35 -12.19 -0.99
N ILE A 280 -7.84 -11.42 -0.06
CA ILE A 280 -7.24 -11.88 1.19
C ILE A 280 -7.92 -11.17 2.37
N ASP A 281 -7.95 -11.85 3.50
CA ASP A 281 -8.46 -11.33 4.76
C ASP A 281 -7.81 -12.07 5.93
N GLU A 282 -8.34 -11.92 7.13
CA GLU A 282 -7.84 -12.57 8.34
C GLU A 282 -7.91 -14.11 8.32
N VAL A 283 -8.68 -14.69 7.39
CA VAL A 283 -8.78 -16.15 7.22
C VAL A 283 -7.77 -16.62 6.17
N ASN A 284 -6.81 -17.41 6.63
CA ASN A 284 -5.80 -18.00 5.74
C ASN A 284 -6.42 -19.14 4.90
N ASN A 285 -6.70 -18.85 3.63
CA ASN A 285 -7.15 -19.86 2.66
C ASN A 285 -6.26 -19.87 1.40
N LEU A 286 -5.07 -20.42 1.53
CA LEU A 286 -4.15 -20.60 0.40
C LEU A 286 -4.71 -21.51 -0.72
N GLY A 287 -5.71 -22.32 -0.44
CA GLY A 287 -6.34 -23.17 -1.45
C GLY A 287 -6.91 -22.39 -2.63
N ALA A 288 -7.69 -21.35 -2.35
CA ALA A 288 -8.27 -20.49 -3.37
C ALA A 288 -7.19 -19.72 -4.14
N ALA A 289 -6.20 -19.15 -3.42
CA ALA A 289 -5.07 -18.46 -4.04
C ALA A 289 -4.27 -19.40 -4.96
N ARG A 290 -3.99 -20.62 -4.51
CA ARG A 290 -3.28 -21.65 -5.30
C ARG A 290 -4.00 -21.99 -6.60
N ILE A 291 -5.32 -22.19 -6.55
CA ILE A 291 -6.11 -22.47 -7.75
C ILE A 291 -6.03 -21.29 -8.72
N ARG A 292 -6.23 -20.06 -8.26
CA ARG A 292 -6.17 -18.87 -9.12
C ARG A 292 -4.78 -18.65 -9.74
N ILE A 293 -3.70 -18.80 -8.96
CA ILE A 293 -2.33 -18.69 -9.46
C ILE A 293 -2.04 -19.77 -10.51
N ARG A 294 -2.42 -21.03 -10.26
CA ARG A 294 -2.24 -22.12 -11.25
C ARG A 294 -3.04 -21.85 -12.53
N SER A 295 -4.26 -21.33 -12.41
CA SER A 295 -5.08 -20.97 -13.57
C SER A 295 -4.44 -19.84 -14.38
N LEU A 296 -3.89 -18.82 -13.70
CA LEU A 296 -3.12 -17.77 -14.37
C LEU A 296 -1.93 -18.36 -15.12
N ILE A 297 -1.10 -19.16 -14.46
CA ILE A 297 0.09 -19.80 -15.09
C ILE A 297 -0.30 -20.62 -16.32
N ALA A 298 -1.40 -21.38 -16.24
CA ALA A 298 -1.89 -22.15 -17.38
C ALA A 298 -2.35 -21.24 -18.54
N ALA A 299 -3.07 -20.15 -18.22
CA ALA A 299 -3.50 -19.17 -19.21
C ALA A 299 -2.32 -18.44 -19.88
N LEU A 300 -1.29 -18.09 -19.10
CA LEU A 300 -0.07 -17.48 -19.63
C LEU A 300 0.66 -18.43 -20.61
N LYS A 301 0.79 -19.71 -20.28
CA LYS A 301 1.37 -20.72 -21.18
C LYS A 301 0.58 -20.85 -22.50
N VAL A 302 -0.74 -20.77 -22.44
CA VAL A 302 -1.59 -20.81 -23.65
C VAL A 302 -1.41 -19.53 -24.47
N ARG A 303 -1.37 -18.37 -23.84
CA ARG A 303 -1.14 -17.07 -24.49
C ARG A 303 0.18 -17.09 -25.26
N ASP A 304 1.26 -17.52 -24.58
CA ASP A 304 2.60 -17.56 -25.17
C ASP A 304 2.67 -18.51 -26.38
N LYS A 305 2.08 -19.73 -26.28
CA LYS A 305 2.02 -20.71 -27.39
C LYS A 305 1.25 -20.19 -28.60
N LYS A 306 0.18 -19.45 -28.39
CA LYS A 306 -0.67 -18.93 -29.46
C LYS A 306 -0.16 -17.64 -30.08
N ASN A 307 0.92 -17.07 -29.55
CA ASN A 307 1.43 -15.75 -29.90
C ASN A 307 0.28 -14.69 -29.98
N TYR A 308 -0.62 -14.77 -28.99
CA TYR A 308 -1.90 -14.07 -28.99
C TYR A 308 -1.65 -12.57 -28.77
N LYS A 309 -1.54 -11.81 -29.85
CA LYS A 309 -1.67 -10.36 -29.83
C LYS A 309 -3.14 -10.04 -29.92
N ARG A 310 -3.73 -9.59 -28.81
CA ARG A 310 -5.11 -9.13 -28.82
C ARG A 310 -5.25 -8.01 -29.84
N THR A 311 -6.03 -8.20 -30.87
CA THR A 311 -6.53 -7.10 -31.68
C THR A 311 -7.42 -6.28 -30.75
N LEU A 312 -7.03 -5.04 -30.47
CA LEU A 312 -7.83 -4.12 -29.67
C LEU A 312 -9.19 -3.97 -30.36
N VAL A 313 -10.18 -4.69 -29.88
CA VAL A 313 -11.56 -4.24 -30.06
C VAL A 313 -11.63 -3.01 -29.16
N SER A 314 -11.59 -1.82 -29.73
CA SER A 314 -11.95 -0.63 -29.01
C SER A 314 -13.39 -0.87 -28.53
N SER A 315 -13.54 -1.26 -27.26
CA SER A 315 -14.78 -0.94 -26.59
C SER A 315 -14.75 0.58 -26.56
N ALA A 316 -15.40 1.18 -27.55
CA ALA A 316 -15.76 2.56 -27.45
C ALA A 316 -16.71 2.67 -26.25
N TYR A 317 -16.10 2.80 -25.04
CA TYR A 317 -16.76 3.55 -24.02
C TYR A 317 -16.77 4.97 -24.59
N ASN A 318 -17.80 5.24 -25.39
CA ASN A 318 -18.17 6.59 -25.70
C ASN A 318 -18.42 7.23 -24.34
N ARG A 319 -17.46 8.05 -23.90
CA ARG A 319 -17.67 8.91 -22.76
C ARG A 319 -18.94 9.68 -23.08
N VAL A 320 -20.03 9.37 -22.40
CA VAL A 320 -21.23 10.17 -22.51
C VAL A 320 -20.86 11.51 -21.87
N GLU A 321 -20.59 12.52 -22.69
CA GLU A 321 -20.52 13.88 -22.21
C GLU A 321 -21.93 14.25 -21.81
N PHE A 322 -22.15 14.34 -20.51
CA PHE A 322 -23.43 14.80 -19.98
C PHE A 322 -23.59 16.26 -20.36
N THR A 323 -24.53 16.53 -21.25
CA THR A 323 -24.92 17.91 -21.53
C THR A 323 -25.70 18.50 -20.36
N PRO A 324 -25.74 19.84 -20.21
CA PRO A 324 -26.56 20.46 -19.17
C PRO A 324 -28.04 20.02 -19.21
N GLU A 325 -28.57 19.71 -20.41
CA GLU A 325 -29.93 19.20 -20.58
C GLU A 325 -30.09 17.78 -20.01
N MET A 326 -29.10 16.91 -20.18
CA MET A 326 -29.12 15.55 -19.60
C MET A 326 -29.04 15.60 -18.09
N LEU A 327 -28.28 16.54 -17.51
CA LEU A 327 -28.20 16.75 -16.07
C LEU A 327 -29.51 17.32 -15.49
N SER A 328 -30.26 18.12 -16.27
CA SER A 328 -31.54 18.65 -15.84
C SER A 328 -32.63 17.58 -15.72
N LEU A 329 -32.51 16.47 -16.44
CA LEU A 329 -33.43 15.33 -16.37
C LEU A 329 -33.25 14.50 -15.08
N ILE A 330 -32.10 14.59 -14.43
CA ILE A 330 -31.82 13.87 -13.16
C ILE A 330 -32.59 14.53 -11.99
N HIS A 331 -32.89 15.80 -12.09
CA HIS A 331 -33.63 16.54 -11.05
C HIS A 331 -35.17 16.42 -11.15
N ILE A 332 -35.72 15.78 -12.18
CA ILE A 332 -37.18 15.66 -12.38
C ILE A 332 -37.77 14.47 -11.61
N SER A 333 -36.97 13.63 -10.95
CA SER A 333 -37.41 12.42 -10.27
C SER A 333 -37.46 12.51 -8.74
N GLU A 334 -37.39 13.69 -8.14
CA GLU A 334 -37.72 13.84 -6.72
C GLU A 334 -39.23 14.14 -6.55
N PRO A 335 -39.94 13.36 -5.71
CA PRO A 335 -41.35 13.57 -5.44
C PRO A 335 -41.63 14.79 -4.55
#